data_c9fe7ac8184f72b523e6e08c9861bf44
#
_entry.id   c9fe7ac8184f72b523e6e08c9861bf44
#
_cell.length_a   1.000
_cell.length_b   1.000
_cell.length_c   1.000
_cell.angle_alpha   90.00
_cell.angle_beta   90.00
_cell.angle_gamma   90.00
#
_symmetry.space_group_name_H-M   'P 1'
#
loop_
_entity.id
_entity.type
_entity.pdbx_description
1 polymer ?
#
loop_
_entity_poly.entity_id
_entity_poly.type
_entity_poly.pdbx_seq_one_letter_code
_entity_poly.pdbx_strand_id
1 'polypeptide(L)'
;MANRWLALVCFTTVGSALLACNIPVFRYALERWNPDACEMILFHSGPLQTDEEIQLRKLLPSRIQGLSHSETVVASQSLGALSFVDLQTANDDQKKLWNGLSKTSSSDLPYLLVRGSVGSTNQFPLWKGPLSELEQASLFRSPARVEMSRRLLAGDAVVWLLVTGLDQEKNEAIRQRLDFELPRLEKQIQLPEGIGLPGSELFSEVPLLVQYSYLEIDRNDGKESFLIDLFSSIRPLEVSKGEPLVIPVFGRGRALEVIPGSELNPHLMTDLTLFLSGACSCQVKEQNPGFDLLIDCDWKDELFPEGDEPPPARSIGQGAGRGQSAAPQLLDIPRGR
;
A
#
# COMPACT_ATOMS: atom_id res chain seq x y z
N MET A 1 49.55 48.81 37.26
CA MET A 1 49.19 47.43 37.65
C MET A 1 47.72 47.25 37.35
N ALA A 2 47.41 46.62 36.22
CA ALA A 2 46.02 46.46 35.76
C ALA A 2 45.72 44.95 35.67
N ASN A 3 44.86 44.48 36.55
CA ASN A 3 44.37 43.11 36.58
C ASN A 3 43.33 42.91 35.45
N ARG A 4 43.67 42.10 34.47
CA ARG A 4 42.74 41.60 33.45
C ARG A 4 42.11 40.32 33.92
N TRP A 5 40.83 40.37 34.30
CA TRP A 5 39.99 39.20 34.52
C TRP A 5 39.51 38.65 33.17
N LEU A 6 40.00 37.50 32.77
CA LEU A 6 39.47 36.75 31.64
C LEU A 6 38.23 35.98 32.11
N ALA A 7 37.06 36.40 31.72
CA ALA A 7 35.84 35.63 31.89
C ALA A 7 35.77 34.54 30.80
N LEU A 8 35.96 33.28 31.20
CA LEU A 8 35.78 32.11 30.35
C LEU A 8 34.27 31.84 30.23
N VAL A 9 33.67 32.26 29.11
CA VAL A 9 32.28 31.93 28.79
C VAL A 9 32.27 30.49 28.21
N CYS A 10 31.90 29.51 29.03
CA CYS A 10 31.58 28.18 28.57
C CYS A 10 30.26 28.21 27.76
N PHE A 11 30.36 28.21 26.45
CA PHE A 11 29.23 27.96 25.56
C PHE A 11 28.90 26.44 25.65
N THR A 12 27.97 26.08 26.49
CA THR A 12 27.32 24.76 26.43
C THR A 12 26.42 24.77 25.21
N THR A 13 26.93 24.31 24.07
CA THR A 13 26.10 23.94 22.93
C THR A 13 25.28 22.70 23.37
N VAL A 14 24.07 22.94 23.83
CA VAL A 14 23.06 21.88 23.90
C VAL A 14 22.80 21.49 22.45
N GLY A 15 23.51 20.49 21.98
CA GLY A 15 23.19 19.84 20.72
C GLY A 15 21.78 19.30 20.85
N SER A 16 20.82 19.91 20.16
CA SER A 16 19.53 19.28 19.93
C SER A 16 19.84 17.98 19.18
N ALA A 17 19.91 16.87 19.92
CA ALA A 17 19.87 15.56 19.30
C ALA A 17 18.57 15.55 18.50
N LEU A 18 18.67 15.61 17.18
CA LEU A 18 17.58 15.26 16.29
C LEU A 18 17.22 13.83 16.69
N LEU A 19 16.12 13.67 17.42
CA LEU A 19 15.59 12.37 17.77
C LEU A 19 15.20 11.71 16.44
N ALA A 20 16.13 10.94 15.87
CA ALA A 20 15.87 10.12 14.73
C ALA A 20 14.85 9.07 15.15
N CYS A 21 13.80 8.90 14.37
CA CYS A 21 12.83 7.84 14.60
C CYS A 21 13.52 6.49 14.33
N ASN A 22 13.68 5.67 15.37
CA ASN A 22 14.33 4.35 15.28
C ASN A 22 13.32 3.21 15.02
N ILE A 23 12.04 3.54 14.77
CA ILE A 23 11.03 2.55 14.44
C ILE A 23 11.33 1.98 13.05
N PRO A 24 11.34 0.64 12.87
CA PRO A 24 11.53 0.02 11.56
C PRO A 24 10.47 0.48 10.55
N VAL A 25 10.84 0.58 9.28
CA VAL A 25 9.93 1.03 8.21
C VAL A 25 8.63 0.24 8.20
N PHE A 26 8.70 -1.12 8.29
CA PHE A 26 7.50 -1.96 8.29
C PHE A 26 6.56 -1.65 9.45
N ARG A 27 7.13 -1.40 10.65
CA ARG A 27 6.35 -1.08 11.86
C ARG A 27 5.80 0.34 11.82
N TYR A 28 6.61 1.29 11.37
CA TYR A 28 6.17 2.66 11.17
C TYR A 28 5.01 2.73 10.17
N ALA A 29 5.12 1.99 9.06
CA ALA A 29 4.05 1.87 8.06
C ALA A 29 2.77 1.27 8.65
N LEU A 30 2.89 0.21 9.46
CA LEU A 30 1.74 -0.44 10.10
C LEU A 30 0.99 0.51 11.04
N GLU A 31 1.70 1.28 11.83
CA GLU A 31 1.07 2.14 12.82
C GLU A 31 0.62 3.50 12.27
N ARG A 32 1.37 4.09 11.32
CA ARG A 32 1.24 5.51 10.99
C ARG A 32 0.90 5.83 9.53
N TRP A 33 1.08 4.90 8.59
CA TRP A 33 0.72 5.15 7.20
C TRP A 33 -0.67 4.63 6.91
N ASN A 34 -1.60 5.55 6.70
CA ASN A 34 -2.93 5.17 6.25
C ASN A 34 -2.88 4.60 4.83
N PRO A 35 -3.65 3.54 4.53
CA PRO A 35 -3.83 3.09 3.16
C PRO A 35 -4.33 4.24 2.28
N ASP A 36 -3.91 4.23 1.00
CA ASP A 36 -4.41 5.17 0.03
C ASP A 36 -5.90 4.93 -0.22
N ALA A 37 -6.69 5.99 -0.16
CA ALA A 37 -8.06 5.93 -0.61
C ALA A 37 -8.11 5.85 -2.15
N CYS A 38 -9.13 5.18 -2.68
CA CYS A 38 -9.40 5.18 -4.12
C CYS A 38 -10.55 6.12 -4.48
N GLU A 39 -10.53 6.62 -5.71
CA GLU A 39 -11.65 7.30 -6.32
C GLU A 39 -12.40 6.32 -7.22
N MET A 40 -13.70 6.20 -7.00
CA MET A 40 -14.59 5.38 -7.81
C MET A 40 -15.57 6.26 -8.53
N ILE A 41 -15.73 6.03 -9.84
CA ILE A 41 -16.66 6.78 -10.70
C ILE A 41 -17.55 5.76 -11.40
N LEU A 42 -18.84 5.76 -11.05
CA LEU A 42 -19.84 4.96 -11.73
C LEU A 42 -20.49 5.77 -12.83
N PHE A 43 -20.22 5.39 -14.08
CA PHE A 43 -20.90 5.94 -15.25
C PHE A 43 -22.20 5.18 -15.50
N HIS A 44 -23.29 5.90 -15.68
CA HIS A 44 -24.61 5.35 -15.97
C HIS A 44 -25.37 6.25 -16.97
N SER A 45 -26.51 5.79 -17.48
CA SER A 45 -27.37 6.57 -18.33
C SER A 45 -28.80 6.50 -17.80
N GLY A 46 -29.27 7.57 -17.19
CA GLY A 46 -30.53 7.61 -16.45
C GLY A 46 -30.44 6.94 -15.07
N PRO A 47 -31.59 6.77 -14.39
CA PRO A 47 -31.61 6.18 -13.03
C PRO A 47 -31.08 4.76 -13.02
N LEU A 48 -30.31 4.40 -11.97
CA LEU A 48 -29.91 3.02 -11.72
C LEU A 48 -31.14 2.15 -11.43
N GLN A 49 -31.09 0.90 -11.87
CA GLN A 49 -32.10 -0.07 -11.51
C GLN A 49 -31.90 -0.52 -10.06
N THR A 50 -32.97 -0.98 -9.41
CA THR A 50 -32.93 -1.40 -8.00
C THR A 50 -31.93 -2.54 -7.76
N ASP A 51 -31.81 -3.49 -8.69
CA ASP A 51 -30.84 -4.58 -8.62
C ASP A 51 -29.39 -4.11 -8.77
N GLU A 52 -29.12 -3.10 -9.59
CA GLU A 52 -27.80 -2.47 -9.73
C GLU A 52 -27.37 -1.76 -8.42
N GLU A 53 -28.30 -1.05 -7.77
CA GLU A 53 -28.05 -0.44 -6.47
C GLU A 53 -27.78 -1.50 -5.37
N ILE A 54 -28.57 -2.59 -5.36
CA ILE A 54 -28.37 -3.70 -4.43
C ILE A 54 -26.99 -4.34 -4.65
N GLN A 55 -26.61 -4.56 -5.92
CA GLN A 55 -25.31 -5.11 -6.27
C GLN A 55 -24.17 -4.23 -5.78
N LEU A 56 -24.23 -2.92 -6.01
CA LEU A 56 -23.24 -1.97 -5.51
C LEU A 56 -23.09 -2.06 -3.99
N ARG A 57 -24.21 -2.03 -3.25
CA ARG A 57 -24.21 -2.10 -1.79
C ARG A 57 -23.69 -3.43 -1.26
N LYS A 58 -23.90 -4.52 -1.98
CA LYS A 58 -23.42 -5.87 -1.62
C LYS A 58 -21.91 -6.02 -1.84
N LEU A 59 -21.39 -5.47 -2.92
CA LEU A 59 -20.03 -5.73 -3.39
C LEU A 59 -19.01 -4.70 -2.92
N LEU A 60 -19.45 -3.48 -2.61
CA LEU A 60 -18.57 -2.43 -2.10
C LEU A 60 -18.57 -2.40 -0.57
N PRO A 61 -17.40 -2.26 0.07
CA PRO A 61 -17.32 -2.11 1.52
C PRO A 61 -18.12 -0.92 2.04
N SER A 62 -18.71 -1.05 3.22
CA SER A 62 -19.47 0.04 3.88
C SER A 62 -18.62 1.30 4.13
N ARG A 63 -17.30 1.17 4.15
CA ARG A 63 -16.33 2.27 4.29
C ARG A 63 -16.08 3.06 3.01
N ILE A 64 -16.80 2.77 1.93
CA ILE A 64 -16.82 3.62 0.73
C ILE A 64 -17.81 4.76 0.94
N GLN A 65 -17.32 5.98 0.92
CA GLN A 65 -18.16 7.18 0.99
C GLN A 65 -19.02 7.30 -0.27
N GLY A 66 -20.26 7.79 -0.12
CA GLY A 66 -21.19 7.95 -1.25
C GLY A 66 -22.13 6.76 -1.49
N LEU A 67 -21.94 5.61 -0.81
CA LEU A 67 -22.89 4.49 -0.87
C LEU A 67 -24.13 4.67 0.00
N SER A 68 -24.05 5.49 1.04
CA SER A 68 -25.15 5.75 1.97
C SER A 68 -25.60 7.19 1.86
N HIS A 69 -26.90 7.43 1.80
CA HIS A 69 -27.49 8.76 1.94
C HIS A 69 -27.48 9.25 3.41
N SER A 70 -26.96 8.45 4.35
CA SER A 70 -26.84 8.81 5.75
C SER A 70 -25.47 9.42 6.02
N GLU A 71 -25.42 10.70 6.30
CA GLU A 71 -24.23 11.50 6.62
C GLU A 71 -23.51 11.10 7.93
N THR A 72 -23.89 10.00 8.58
CA THR A 72 -23.48 9.68 9.96
C THR A 72 -22.61 8.43 10.09
N VAL A 73 -21.98 7.93 9.04
CA VAL A 73 -20.92 6.94 9.23
C VAL A 73 -19.60 7.69 9.29
N VAL A 74 -19.16 8.01 10.51
CA VAL A 74 -17.77 8.34 10.80
C VAL A 74 -16.99 7.03 10.64
N ALA A 75 -16.76 6.63 9.38
CA ALA A 75 -15.87 5.52 9.08
C ALA A 75 -14.47 5.93 9.54
N SER A 76 -13.89 5.19 10.45
CA SER A 76 -12.58 5.50 11.06
C SER A 76 -11.47 5.62 10.03
N GLN A 77 -11.61 5.00 8.84
CA GLN A 77 -10.77 5.25 7.65
C GLN A 77 -11.56 4.89 6.39
N SER A 78 -11.81 5.85 5.51
CA SER A 78 -12.45 5.60 4.23
C SER A 78 -11.50 4.86 3.29
N LEU A 79 -11.97 3.76 2.67
CA LEU A 79 -11.26 3.07 1.58
C LEU A 79 -11.32 3.86 0.27
N GLY A 80 -12.26 4.80 0.14
CA GLY A 80 -12.43 5.60 -1.05
C GLY A 80 -13.76 6.32 -1.09
N ALA A 81 -14.00 7.03 -2.19
CA ALA A 81 -15.24 7.75 -2.46
C ALA A 81 -15.84 7.32 -3.80
N LEU A 82 -17.14 7.04 -3.80
CA LEU A 82 -17.92 6.73 -5.01
C LEU A 82 -18.67 7.97 -5.46
N SER A 83 -18.50 8.34 -6.72
CA SER A 83 -19.27 9.36 -7.41
C SER A 83 -20.07 8.75 -8.56
N PHE A 84 -21.23 9.34 -8.84
CA PHE A 84 -22.11 8.92 -9.91
C PHE A 84 -22.06 9.93 -11.04
N VAL A 85 -21.92 9.46 -12.27
CA VAL A 85 -21.89 10.30 -13.47
C VAL A 85 -22.96 9.82 -14.45
N ASP A 86 -24.06 10.55 -14.53
CA ASP A 86 -25.08 10.33 -15.55
C ASP A 86 -24.61 10.93 -16.88
N LEU A 87 -24.36 10.07 -17.87
CA LEU A 87 -23.88 10.47 -19.19
C LEU A 87 -24.88 11.34 -19.98
N GLN A 88 -26.17 11.35 -19.59
CA GLN A 88 -27.17 12.24 -20.21
C GLN A 88 -26.96 13.69 -19.79
N THR A 89 -26.47 13.92 -18.56
CA THR A 89 -26.28 15.26 -17.97
C THR A 89 -24.82 15.61 -17.73
N ALA A 90 -23.90 14.69 -18.06
CA ALA A 90 -22.47 14.83 -17.83
C ALA A 90 -21.89 16.07 -18.51
N ASN A 91 -20.95 16.73 -17.83
CA ASN A 91 -20.18 17.83 -18.39
C ASN A 91 -19.08 17.33 -19.35
N ASP A 92 -18.40 18.27 -20.03
CA ASP A 92 -17.40 17.93 -21.05
C ASP A 92 -16.21 17.14 -20.50
N ASP A 93 -15.76 17.41 -19.28
CA ASP A 93 -14.65 16.70 -18.66
C ASP A 93 -15.04 15.26 -18.31
N GLN A 94 -16.25 15.05 -17.80
CA GLN A 94 -16.80 13.73 -17.51
C GLN A 94 -16.99 12.91 -18.79
N LYS A 95 -17.50 13.53 -19.86
CA LYS A 95 -17.62 12.90 -21.19
C LYS A 95 -16.26 12.56 -21.78
N LYS A 96 -15.27 13.44 -21.62
CA LYS A 96 -13.89 13.20 -22.05
C LYS A 96 -13.27 12.03 -21.31
N LEU A 97 -13.50 11.95 -19.99
CA LEU A 97 -13.04 10.83 -19.17
C LEU A 97 -13.68 9.51 -19.65
N TRP A 98 -15.00 9.47 -19.81
CA TRP A 98 -15.73 8.31 -20.36
C TRP A 98 -15.16 7.86 -21.72
N ASN A 99 -15.05 8.78 -22.66
CA ASN A 99 -14.52 8.49 -24.00
C ASN A 99 -13.06 8.00 -23.99
N GLY A 100 -12.28 8.40 -22.97
CA GLY A 100 -10.90 7.96 -22.77
C GLY A 100 -10.76 6.53 -22.21
N LEU A 101 -11.86 5.93 -21.70
CA LEU A 101 -11.80 4.57 -21.14
C LEU A 101 -11.66 3.47 -22.21
N SER A 102 -11.59 3.81 -23.47
CA SER A 102 -11.38 3.02 -24.69
C SER A 102 -12.14 1.68 -24.79
N LYS A 103 -12.90 1.53 -25.85
CA LYS A 103 -13.74 0.37 -26.20
C LYS A 103 -14.98 0.15 -25.31
N THR A 104 -15.37 1.14 -24.48
CA THR A 104 -16.64 1.06 -23.77
C THR A 104 -17.79 1.36 -24.71
N SER A 105 -18.81 0.50 -24.68
CA SER A 105 -20.09 0.69 -25.36
C SER A 105 -21.13 1.17 -24.36
N SER A 106 -22.18 1.84 -24.84
CA SER A 106 -23.35 2.13 -24.00
C SER A 106 -24.06 0.87 -23.48
N SER A 107 -23.78 -0.30 -24.07
CA SER A 107 -24.25 -1.60 -23.57
C SER A 107 -23.51 -2.09 -22.33
N ASP A 108 -22.38 -1.46 -21.99
CA ASP A 108 -21.57 -1.85 -20.84
C ASP A 108 -21.94 -1.07 -19.55
N LEU A 109 -22.93 -0.18 -19.65
CA LEU A 109 -23.42 0.60 -18.51
C LEU A 109 -24.32 -0.24 -17.58
N PRO A 110 -24.28 -0.02 -16.26
CA PRO A 110 -23.38 0.88 -15.54
C PRO A 110 -21.92 0.37 -15.52
N TYR A 111 -20.98 1.32 -15.63
CA TYR A 111 -19.54 1.04 -15.75
C TYR A 111 -18.78 1.72 -14.63
N LEU A 112 -17.96 0.95 -13.90
CA LEU A 112 -17.17 1.46 -12.77
C LEU A 112 -15.72 1.65 -13.18
N LEU A 113 -15.19 2.84 -12.91
CA LEU A 113 -13.77 3.15 -12.93
C LEU A 113 -13.26 3.30 -11.50
N VAL A 114 -12.18 2.59 -11.17
CA VAL A 114 -11.47 2.73 -9.88
C VAL A 114 -10.05 3.19 -10.15
N ARG A 115 -9.64 4.27 -9.49
CA ARG A 115 -8.29 4.83 -9.62
C ARG A 115 -7.79 5.33 -8.28
N GLY A 116 -6.49 5.58 -8.16
CA GLY A 116 -5.94 6.26 -6.99
C GLY A 116 -6.52 7.66 -6.83
N SER A 117 -6.81 8.08 -5.60
CA SER A 117 -7.23 9.45 -5.30
C SER A 117 -6.07 10.44 -5.47
N VAL A 118 -6.39 11.73 -5.44
CA VAL A 118 -5.38 12.79 -5.50
C VAL A 118 -4.41 12.65 -4.32
N GLY A 119 -3.11 12.56 -4.61
CA GLY A 119 -2.07 12.33 -3.61
C GLY A 119 -1.78 10.86 -3.32
N SER A 120 -2.51 9.93 -3.92
CA SER A 120 -2.25 8.49 -3.82
C SER A 120 -0.89 8.13 -4.43
N THR A 121 -0.24 7.12 -3.86
CA THR A 121 0.95 6.48 -4.44
C THR A 121 0.61 5.59 -5.64
N ASN A 122 -0.67 5.25 -5.82
CA ASN A 122 -1.16 4.45 -6.93
C ASN A 122 -1.27 5.31 -8.21
N GLN A 123 -0.27 5.22 -9.08
CA GLN A 123 -0.14 6.03 -10.29
C GLN A 123 -0.87 5.43 -11.52
N PHE A 124 -1.53 4.30 -11.38
CA PHE A 124 -2.14 3.52 -12.46
C PHE A 124 -3.65 3.31 -12.18
N PRO A 125 -4.46 3.04 -13.23
CA PRO A 125 -5.85 2.62 -13.03
C PRO A 125 -5.87 1.31 -12.25
N LEU A 126 -6.60 1.30 -11.13
CA LEU A 126 -6.68 0.12 -10.28
C LEU A 126 -7.61 -0.95 -10.89
N TRP A 127 -8.76 -0.50 -11.42
CA TRP A 127 -9.72 -1.39 -12.07
C TRP A 127 -10.71 -0.58 -12.91
N LYS A 128 -11.24 -1.20 -13.97
CA LYS A 128 -12.35 -0.67 -14.77
C LYS A 128 -13.13 -1.81 -15.42
N GLY A 129 -14.46 -1.69 -15.41
CA GLY A 129 -15.32 -2.71 -16.02
C GLY A 129 -16.80 -2.41 -15.80
N PRO A 130 -17.70 -3.14 -16.50
CA PRO A 130 -19.12 -3.07 -16.24
C PRO A 130 -19.44 -3.57 -14.83
N LEU A 131 -20.50 -3.02 -14.25
CA LEU A 131 -20.94 -3.38 -12.89
C LEU A 131 -21.20 -4.89 -12.74
N SER A 132 -21.66 -5.54 -13.81
CA SER A 132 -21.88 -6.99 -13.85
C SER A 132 -20.63 -7.83 -13.60
N GLU A 133 -19.44 -7.30 -13.85
CA GLU A 133 -18.16 -7.99 -13.62
C GLU A 133 -17.57 -7.71 -12.23
N LEU A 134 -18.14 -6.79 -11.46
CA LEU A 134 -17.61 -6.35 -10.17
C LEU A 134 -17.51 -7.50 -9.15
N GLU A 135 -18.44 -8.44 -9.16
CA GLU A 135 -18.41 -9.59 -8.23
C GLU A 135 -17.20 -10.49 -8.50
N GLN A 136 -16.86 -10.71 -9.76
CA GLN A 136 -15.70 -11.52 -10.16
C GLN A 136 -14.37 -10.80 -9.94
N ALA A 137 -14.38 -9.48 -9.92
CA ALA A 137 -13.16 -8.67 -9.77
C ALA A 137 -12.56 -8.75 -8.36
N SER A 138 -13.31 -9.19 -7.35
CA SER A 138 -12.83 -9.26 -5.94
C SER A 138 -12.10 -7.99 -5.48
N LEU A 139 -12.66 -6.80 -5.84
CA LEU A 139 -11.96 -5.52 -5.84
C LEU A 139 -11.31 -5.12 -4.50
N PHE A 140 -11.94 -5.39 -3.37
CA PHE A 140 -11.45 -4.98 -2.04
C PHE A 140 -11.07 -6.15 -1.14
N ARG A 141 -11.58 -7.34 -1.43
CA ARG A 141 -11.44 -8.51 -0.57
C ARG A 141 -11.22 -9.76 -1.39
N SER A 142 -10.18 -10.50 -1.03
CA SER A 142 -9.87 -11.82 -1.59
C SER A 142 -9.23 -12.68 -0.52
N PRO A 143 -9.19 -14.03 -0.68
CA PRO A 143 -8.55 -14.92 0.28
C PRO A 143 -7.11 -14.51 0.64
N ALA A 144 -6.30 -14.15 -0.36
CA ALA A 144 -4.92 -13.73 -0.13
C ALA A 144 -4.84 -12.42 0.66
N ARG A 145 -5.70 -11.43 0.36
CA ARG A 145 -5.69 -10.15 1.11
C ARG A 145 -6.13 -10.32 2.57
N VAL A 146 -7.12 -11.19 2.82
CA VAL A 146 -7.53 -11.53 4.18
C VAL A 146 -6.39 -12.21 4.94
N GLU A 147 -5.69 -13.15 4.32
CA GLU A 147 -4.58 -13.83 4.96
C GLU A 147 -3.37 -12.91 5.16
N MET A 148 -3.06 -12.02 4.20
CA MET A 148 -2.01 -11.00 4.37
C MET A 148 -2.30 -10.09 5.55
N SER A 149 -3.51 -9.52 5.67
CA SER A 149 -3.86 -8.66 6.80
C SER A 149 -3.76 -9.40 8.13
N ARG A 150 -4.22 -10.66 8.19
CA ARG A 150 -4.11 -11.49 9.38
C ARG A 150 -2.65 -11.70 9.82
N ARG A 151 -1.73 -11.99 8.88
CA ARG A 151 -0.30 -12.18 9.19
C ARG A 151 0.37 -10.90 9.64
N LEU A 152 0.13 -9.78 8.95
CA LEU A 152 0.67 -8.48 9.32
C LEU A 152 0.20 -8.04 10.72
N LEU A 153 -1.06 -8.28 11.05
CA LEU A 153 -1.62 -8.04 12.40
C LEU A 153 -1.10 -9.05 13.44
N ALA A 154 -0.65 -10.22 13.03
CA ALA A 154 0.01 -11.18 13.92
C ALA A 154 1.49 -10.85 14.19
N GLY A 155 2.07 -9.85 13.51
CA GLY A 155 3.44 -9.39 13.72
C GLY A 155 4.43 -9.73 12.63
N ASP A 156 3.99 -10.32 11.50
CA ASP A 156 4.90 -10.49 10.35
C ASP A 156 5.39 -9.12 9.88
N ALA A 157 6.69 -8.96 9.81
CA ALA A 157 7.31 -7.73 9.30
C ALA A 157 7.05 -7.54 7.80
N VAL A 158 7.11 -8.66 7.05
CA VAL A 158 6.86 -8.70 5.61
C VAL A 158 6.20 -10.03 5.24
N VAL A 159 5.14 -9.96 4.47
CA VAL A 159 4.53 -11.11 3.79
C VAL A 159 4.95 -11.08 2.32
N TRP A 160 5.74 -12.04 1.89
CA TRP A 160 6.17 -12.17 0.50
C TRP A 160 5.08 -12.88 -0.31
N LEU A 161 4.45 -12.18 -1.22
CA LEU A 161 3.42 -12.75 -2.08
C LEU A 161 4.07 -13.37 -3.32
N LEU A 162 3.86 -14.66 -3.54
CA LEU A 162 4.31 -15.38 -4.75
C LEU A 162 3.11 -15.62 -5.68
N VAL A 163 3.08 -14.92 -6.81
CA VAL A 163 2.14 -15.24 -7.89
C VAL A 163 2.82 -16.24 -8.82
N THR A 164 2.25 -17.43 -8.96
CA THR A 164 2.86 -18.51 -9.76
C THR A 164 2.95 -18.14 -11.24
N GLY A 165 4.02 -18.59 -11.88
CA GLY A 165 4.19 -18.53 -13.33
C GLY A 165 3.59 -19.73 -14.03
N LEU A 166 3.80 -19.81 -15.37
CA LEU A 166 3.37 -20.98 -16.17
C LEU A 166 4.33 -22.17 -16.03
N ASP A 167 5.57 -21.90 -15.66
CA ASP A 167 6.64 -22.90 -15.54
C ASP A 167 6.74 -23.40 -14.11
N GLN A 168 6.42 -24.67 -13.86
CA GLN A 168 6.44 -25.26 -12.53
C GLN A 168 7.87 -25.37 -11.96
N GLU A 169 8.90 -25.56 -12.79
CA GLU A 169 10.29 -25.62 -12.33
C GLU A 169 10.73 -24.24 -11.78
N LYS A 170 10.31 -23.17 -12.46
CA LYS A 170 10.56 -21.81 -11.98
C LYS A 170 9.81 -21.51 -10.68
N ASN A 171 8.54 -21.92 -10.60
CA ASN A 171 7.75 -21.75 -9.35
C ASN A 171 8.45 -22.46 -8.19
N GLU A 172 8.88 -23.70 -8.39
CA GLU A 172 9.57 -24.49 -7.38
C GLU A 172 10.90 -23.87 -6.96
N ALA A 173 11.68 -23.38 -7.93
CA ALA A 173 12.94 -22.68 -7.63
C ALA A 173 12.72 -21.43 -6.78
N ILE A 174 11.61 -20.69 -6.97
CA ILE A 174 11.27 -19.54 -6.15
C ILE A 174 10.84 -19.97 -4.75
N ARG A 175 10.00 -21.01 -4.61
CA ARG A 175 9.61 -21.55 -3.28
C ARG A 175 10.85 -21.95 -2.48
N GLN A 176 11.74 -22.75 -3.07
CA GLN A 176 12.98 -23.19 -2.40
C GLN A 176 13.84 -22.00 -1.98
N ARG A 177 13.89 -20.95 -2.80
CA ARG A 177 14.61 -19.72 -2.45
C ARG A 177 13.97 -19.00 -1.26
N LEU A 178 12.64 -18.84 -1.26
CA LEU A 178 11.92 -18.22 -0.15
C LEU A 178 12.07 -19.05 1.13
N ASP A 179 11.91 -20.38 1.05
CA ASP A 179 12.05 -21.30 2.18
C ASP A 179 13.46 -21.27 2.81
N PHE A 180 14.48 -21.05 1.99
CA PHE A 180 15.86 -20.96 2.47
C PHE A 180 16.23 -19.57 2.99
N GLU A 181 15.88 -18.52 2.22
CA GLU A 181 16.34 -17.15 2.50
C GLU A 181 15.57 -16.48 3.63
N LEU A 182 14.24 -16.68 3.75
CA LEU A 182 13.46 -15.99 4.78
C LEU A 182 13.91 -16.36 6.19
N PRO A 183 14.08 -17.64 6.59
CA PRO A 183 14.60 -17.99 7.91
C PRO A 183 16.05 -17.56 8.14
N ARG A 184 16.85 -17.42 7.07
CA ARG A 184 18.22 -16.90 7.16
C ARG A 184 18.20 -15.42 7.49
N LEU A 185 17.34 -14.64 6.80
CA LEU A 185 17.19 -13.20 7.01
C LEU A 185 16.64 -12.88 8.40
N GLU A 186 15.67 -13.64 8.90
CA GLU A 186 15.16 -13.50 10.29
C GLU A 186 16.27 -13.59 11.35
N LYS A 187 17.26 -14.45 11.12
CA LYS A 187 18.40 -14.61 12.04
C LYS A 187 19.48 -13.54 11.88
N GLN A 188 19.58 -12.93 10.71
CA GLN A 188 20.64 -11.97 10.38
C GLN A 188 20.23 -10.52 10.61
N ILE A 189 18.95 -10.22 10.40
CA ILE A 189 18.44 -8.86 10.52
C ILE A 189 18.32 -8.49 12.00
N GLN A 190 18.85 -7.33 12.33
CA GLN A 190 18.72 -6.73 13.66
C GLN A 190 17.90 -5.45 13.55
N LEU A 191 16.95 -5.29 14.45
CA LEU A 191 16.17 -4.07 14.53
C LEU A 191 17.02 -2.91 15.08
N PRO A 192 16.68 -1.66 14.73
CA PRO A 192 17.36 -0.48 15.25
C PRO A 192 17.32 -0.44 16.79
N GLU A 193 18.37 0.05 17.40
CA GLU A 193 18.40 0.31 18.85
C GLU A 193 17.50 1.51 19.19
N GLY A 194 16.97 1.54 20.41
CA GLY A 194 16.19 2.68 20.91
C GLY A 194 14.71 2.68 20.54
N ILE A 195 14.18 1.59 20.00
CA ILE A 195 12.72 1.43 19.82
C ILE A 195 12.06 1.45 21.22
N GLY A 196 10.93 2.18 21.33
CA GLY A 196 10.22 2.39 22.60
C GLY A 196 10.74 3.55 23.44
N LEU A 197 11.87 4.17 23.07
CA LEU A 197 12.35 5.40 23.71
C LEU A 197 11.59 6.63 23.19
N PRO A 198 11.66 7.79 23.90
CA PRO A 198 11.04 9.03 23.46
C PRO A 198 11.38 9.38 22.01
N GLY A 199 10.33 9.55 21.18
CA GLY A 199 10.41 9.78 19.74
C GLY A 199 10.42 8.52 18.88
N SER A 200 10.42 7.33 19.51
CA SER A 200 10.37 6.02 18.86
C SER A 200 9.37 5.09 19.55
N GLU A 201 8.30 5.66 20.14
CA GLU A 201 7.26 4.93 20.83
C GLU A 201 6.44 4.07 19.86
N LEU A 202 6.09 2.87 20.31
CA LEU A 202 5.14 2.00 19.66
C LEU A 202 3.76 2.21 20.30
N PHE A 203 2.71 2.19 19.48
CA PHE A 203 1.33 2.46 19.91
C PHE A 203 0.44 1.23 19.82
N SER A 204 0.75 0.31 18.89
CA SER A 204 -0.02 -0.91 18.71
C SER A 204 0.58 -2.04 19.55
N GLU A 205 -0.30 -2.91 20.09
CA GLU A 205 0.09 -4.12 20.80
C GLU A 205 0.55 -5.27 19.88
N VAL A 206 0.48 -5.10 18.56
CA VAL A 206 0.99 -6.08 17.60
C VAL A 206 2.45 -6.40 17.95
N PRO A 207 2.86 -7.67 18.05
CA PRO A 207 4.24 -8.02 18.38
C PRO A 207 5.24 -7.40 17.40
N LEU A 208 6.34 -6.86 17.92
CA LEU A 208 7.44 -6.39 17.09
C LEU A 208 8.41 -7.55 16.83
N LEU A 209 8.22 -8.22 15.71
CA LEU A 209 8.99 -9.40 15.32
C LEU A 209 9.79 -9.14 14.05
N VAL A 210 10.96 -9.76 13.94
CA VAL A 210 11.65 -9.94 12.67
C VAL A 210 11.20 -11.29 12.13
N GLN A 211 10.00 -11.31 11.57
CA GLN A 211 9.36 -12.49 11.01
C GLN A 211 8.95 -12.25 9.58
N TYR A 212 9.28 -13.18 8.71
CA TYR A 212 8.98 -13.14 7.29
C TYR A 212 8.25 -14.42 6.87
N SER A 213 7.14 -14.27 6.21
CA SER A 213 6.43 -15.41 5.64
C SER A 213 6.18 -15.19 4.15
N TYR A 214 5.82 -16.24 3.41
CA TYR A 214 5.30 -16.06 2.08
C TYR A 214 3.91 -16.69 1.92
N LEU A 215 3.15 -16.13 0.98
CA LEU A 215 1.81 -16.59 0.61
C LEU A 215 1.80 -16.78 -0.90
N GLU A 216 1.35 -17.96 -1.35
CA GLU A 216 1.27 -18.27 -2.76
C GLU A 216 -0.12 -18.02 -3.33
N ILE A 217 -0.18 -17.47 -4.52
CA ILE A 217 -1.38 -17.26 -5.33
C ILE A 217 -1.20 -17.96 -6.67
N ASP A 218 -2.15 -18.83 -7.04
CA ASP A 218 -2.23 -19.34 -8.41
C ASP A 218 -2.62 -18.18 -9.35
N ARG A 219 -1.82 -17.95 -10.39
CA ARG A 219 -2.09 -16.92 -11.40
C ARG A 219 -3.45 -17.06 -12.09
N ASN A 220 -4.07 -18.21 -12.04
CA ASN A 220 -5.38 -18.51 -12.64
C ASN A 220 -6.52 -18.47 -11.60
N ASP A 221 -6.23 -18.14 -10.34
CA ASP A 221 -7.28 -18.06 -9.32
C ASP A 221 -8.16 -16.83 -9.58
N GLY A 222 -9.38 -17.06 -10.07
CA GLY A 222 -10.34 -15.97 -10.31
C GLY A 222 -10.72 -15.18 -9.05
N LYS A 223 -10.50 -15.73 -7.84
CA LYS A 223 -10.74 -14.99 -6.59
C LYS A 223 -9.66 -13.91 -6.32
N GLU A 224 -8.52 -14.04 -6.96
CA GLU A 224 -7.39 -13.12 -6.85
C GLU A 224 -7.21 -12.25 -8.11
N SER A 225 -8.21 -12.25 -9.01
CA SER A 225 -8.15 -11.56 -10.31
C SER A 225 -7.70 -10.11 -10.19
N PHE A 226 -8.19 -9.37 -9.19
CA PHE A 226 -7.76 -7.98 -8.96
C PHE A 226 -6.25 -7.85 -8.73
N LEU A 227 -5.66 -8.67 -7.85
CA LEU A 227 -4.23 -8.62 -7.58
C LEU A 227 -3.41 -9.05 -8.80
N ILE A 228 -3.86 -10.08 -9.49
CA ILE A 228 -3.20 -10.60 -10.70
C ILE A 228 -3.21 -9.54 -11.80
N ASP A 229 -4.34 -8.88 -12.04
CA ASP A 229 -4.49 -7.81 -13.02
C ASP A 229 -3.65 -6.59 -12.66
N LEU A 230 -3.63 -6.22 -11.37
CA LEU A 230 -2.84 -5.13 -10.84
C LEU A 230 -1.34 -5.36 -11.10
N PHE A 231 -0.81 -6.52 -10.71
CA PHE A 231 0.60 -6.87 -10.93
C PHE A 231 0.93 -7.02 -12.42
N SER A 232 -0.01 -7.56 -13.20
CA SER A 232 0.11 -7.65 -14.66
C SER A 232 0.19 -6.29 -15.33
N SER A 233 -0.52 -5.29 -14.81
CA SER A 233 -0.45 -3.92 -15.33
C SER A 233 0.91 -3.26 -15.08
N ILE A 234 1.59 -3.66 -14.00
CA ILE A 234 2.92 -3.15 -13.61
C ILE A 234 4.04 -3.87 -14.38
N ARG A 235 3.89 -5.19 -14.59
CA ARG A 235 4.89 -6.05 -15.26
C ARG A 235 4.29 -6.84 -16.44
N PRO A 236 3.75 -6.16 -17.45
CA PRO A 236 3.00 -6.84 -18.52
C PRO A 236 3.86 -7.78 -19.37
N LEU A 237 5.14 -7.47 -19.56
CA LEU A 237 6.04 -8.32 -20.37
C LEU A 237 6.38 -9.62 -19.65
N GLU A 238 6.65 -9.57 -18.36
CA GLU A 238 7.00 -10.71 -17.52
C GLU A 238 5.80 -11.65 -17.37
N VAL A 239 4.63 -11.08 -17.14
CA VAL A 239 3.37 -11.85 -17.04
C VAL A 239 3.03 -12.53 -18.37
N SER A 240 3.19 -11.85 -19.51
CA SER A 240 2.96 -12.42 -20.83
C SER A 240 3.89 -13.59 -21.15
N LYS A 241 5.12 -13.61 -20.58
CA LYS A 241 6.08 -14.71 -20.67
C LYS A 241 5.78 -15.84 -19.68
N GLY A 242 4.76 -15.69 -18.83
CA GLY A 242 4.45 -16.66 -17.80
C GLY A 242 5.46 -16.71 -16.65
N GLU A 243 6.18 -15.62 -16.42
CA GLU A 243 7.13 -15.51 -15.32
C GLU A 243 6.41 -15.46 -13.97
N PRO A 244 6.88 -16.14 -12.91
CA PRO A 244 6.37 -15.94 -11.56
C PRO A 244 6.76 -14.55 -11.07
N LEU A 245 5.90 -13.98 -10.21
CA LEU A 245 6.14 -12.68 -9.60
C LEU A 245 6.24 -12.82 -8.07
N VAL A 246 7.12 -12.04 -7.46
CA VAL A 246 7.27 -11.99 -6.01
C VAL A 246 7.12 -10.55 -5.53
N ILE A 247 6.24 -10.35 -4.54
CA ILE A 247 5.85 -9.02 -4.06
C ILE A 247 5.99 -8.97 -2.54
N PRO A 248 6.97 -8.26 -1.97
CA PRO A 248 7.05 -8.04 -0.53
C PRO A 248 6.00 -7.02 -0.08
N VAL A 249 5.13 -7.43 0.85
CA VAL A 249 4.02 -6.65 1.39
C VAL A 249 4.26 -6.40 2.87
N PHE A 250 4.09 -5.16 3.31
CA PHE A 250 4.34 -4.71 4.68
C PHE A 250 3.32 -3.67 5.15
N GLY A 251 3.40 -3.27 6.40
CA GLY A 251 2.54 -2.24 6.97
C GLY A 251 1.05 -2.59 6.85
N ARG A 252 0.23 -1.67 6.37
CA ARG A 252 -1.22 -1.89 6.16
C ARG A 252 -1.53 -2.40 4.75
N GLY A 253 -0.72 -3.34 4.24
CA GLY A 253 -0.92 -3.91 2.90
C GLY A 253 -0.26 -3.10 1.79
N ARG A 254 0.89 -2.50 2.06
CA ARG A 254 1.70 -1.81 1.06
C ARG A 254 2.64 -2.79 0.37
N ALA A 255 2.50 -2.94 -0.93
CA ALA A 255 3.46 -3.66 -1.76
C ALA A 255 4.68 -2.76 -2.04
N LEU A 256 5.89 -3.28 -1.80
CA LEU A 256 7.12 -2.51 -2.03
C LEU A 256 7.44 -2.43 -3.52
N GLU A 257 7.43 -3.57 -4.19
CA GLU A 257 7.72 -3.71 -5.63
C GLU A 257 7.14 -5.02 -6.18
N VAL A 258 6.97 -5.11 -7.50
CA VAL A 258 6.64 -6.35 -8.21
C VAL A 258 7.90 -6.88 -8.86
N ILE A 259 8.45 -7.98 -8.33
CA ILE A 259 9.75 -8.54 -8.70
C ILE A 259 9.53 -9.78 -9.57
N PRO A 260 10.01 -9.83 -10.82
CA PRO A 260 10.04 -11.07 -11.59
C PRO A 260 10.89 -12.15 -10.91
N GLY A 261 10.46 -13.40 -10.95
CA GLY A 261 11.18 -14.50 -10.31
C GLY A 261 12.63 -14.64 -10.81
N SER A 262 12.90 -14.31 -12.08
CA SER A 262 14.25 -14.28 -12.65
C SER A 262 15.16 -13.20 -12.07
N GLU A 263 14.59 -12.12 -11.51
CA GLU A 263 15.34 -11.05 -10.86
C GLU A 263 15.52 -11.29 -9.36
N LEU A 264 14.70 -12.15 -8.75
CA LEU A 264 14.79 -12.46 -7.35
C LEU A 264 16.08 -13.23 -7.02
N ASN A 265 16.92 -12.64 -6.20
CA ASN A 265 18.18 -13.25 -5.77
C ASN A 265 18.45 -12.92 -4.30
N PRO A 266 19.38 -13.66 -3.59
CA PRO A 266 19.64 -13.46 -2.17
C PRO A 266 20.08 -12.04 -1.80
N HIS A 267 20.80 -11.35 -2.69
CA HIS A 267 21.26 -9.98 -2.43
C HIS A 267 20.07 -9.00 -2.44
N LEU A 268 19.22 -9.07 -3.48
CA LEU A 268 18.02 -8.23 -3.55
C LEU A 268 17.09 -8.47 -2.35
N MET A 269 16.87 -9.74 -1.97
CA MET A 269 16.07 -10.08 -0.79
C MET A 269 16.66 -9.46 0.49
N THR A 270 17.99 -9.52 0.63
CA THR A 270 18.68 -8.90 1.77
C THR A 270 18.51 -7.39 1.77
N ASP A 271 18.71 -6.72 0.65
CA ASP A 271 18.59 -5.26 0.53
C ASP A 271 17.18 -4.76 0.85
N LEU A 272 16.15 -5.41 0.30
CA LEU A 272 14.75 -5.08 0.56
C LEU A 272 14.39 -5.30 2.05
N THR A 273 14.88 -6.39 2.63
CA THR A 273 14.63 -6.71 4.04
C THR A 273 15.34 -5.73 4.96
N LEU A 274 16.59 -5.36 4.67
CA LEU A 274 17.35 -4.34 5.41
C LEU A 274 16.65 -2.98 5.34
N PHE A 275 16.13 -2.60 4.17
CA PHE A 275 15.36 -1.36 4.01
C PHE A 275 14.11 -1.37 4.90
N LEU A 276 13.31 -2.44 4.85
CA LEU A 276 12.06 -2.53 5.60
C LEU A 276 12.27 -2.65 7.11
N SER A 277 13.34 -3.32 7.54
CA SER A 277 13.67 -3.52 8.96
C SER A 277 14.56 -2.41 9.53
N GLY A 278 15.11 -1.54 8.69
CA GLY A 278 15.90 -0.38 9.09
C GLY A 278 15.04 0.74 9.69
N ALA A 279 15.70 1.68 10.37
CA ALA A 279 15.04 2.86 10.94
C ALA A 279 14.33 3.69 9.86
N CYS A 280 13.10 4.10 10.12
CA CYS A 280 12.32 4.94 9.21
C CYS A 280 12.89 6.36 9.16
N SER A 281 13.80 6.62 8.21
CA SER A 281 14.42 7.93 8.02
C SER A 281 13.48 8.97 7.40
N CYS A 282 12.54 8.52 6.55
CA CYS A 282 11.51 9.36 5.94
C CYS A 282 10.13 8.94 6.43
N GLN A 283 9.51 9.80 7.23
CA GLN A 283 8.18 9.56 7.82
C GLN A 283 7.04 9.82 6.84
N VAL A 284 7.33 10.41 5.68
CA VAL A 284 6.34 10.76 4.65
C VAL A 284 6.12 9.56 3.75
N LYS A 285 4.90 9.01 3.76
CA LYS A 285 4.53 7.80 3.00
C LYS A 285 4.85 7.94 1.50
N GLU A 286 4.48 9.06 0.91
CA GLU A 286 4.61 9.32 -0.53
C GLU A 286 6.07 9.45 -1.01
N GLN A 287 7.01 9.62 -0.09
CA GLN A 287 8.45 9.64 -0.39
C GLN A 287 9.09 8.26 -0.23
N ASN A 288 8.34 7.28 0.22
CA ASN A 288 8.79 5.90 0.32
C ASN A 288 8.28 5.08 -0.86
N PRO A 289 9.06 4.10 -1.35
CA PRO A 289 8.65 3.26 -2.45
C PRO A 289 7.42 2.41 -2.12
N GLY A 290 6.72 1.96 -3.17
CA GLY A 290 5.60 1.03 -3.08
C GLY A 290 4.24 1.65 -3.36
N PHE A 291 3.21 0.80 -3.34
CA PHE A 291 1.82 1.12 -3.60
C PHE A 291 0.90 0.23 -2.76
N ASP A 292 -0.33 0.67 -2.53
CA ASP A 292 -1.25 -0.04 -1.63
C ASP A 292 -2.14 -1.03 -2.39
N LEU A 293 -2.45 -2.18 -1.76
CA LEU A 293 -3.16 -3.29 -2.38
C LEU A 293 -4.69 -3.26 -2.18
N LEU A 294 -5.27 -2.17 -1.74
CA LEU A 294 -6.72 -2.03 -1.46
C LEU A 294 -7.27 -3.16 -0.57
N ILE A 295 -6.72 -3.32 0.61
CA ILE A 295 -7.16 -4.34 1.56
C ILE A 295 -8.32 -3.80 2.41
N ASP A 296 -9.49 -4.44 2.35
CA ASP A 296 -10.62 -4.16 3.23
C ASP A 296 -10.38 -4.77 4.62
N CYS A 297 -9.64 -4.03 5.45
CA CYS A 297 -9.37 -4.35 6.84
C CYS A 297 -9.58 -3.08 7.69
N ASP A 298 -10.21 -3.21 8.84
CA ASP A 298 -10.34 -2.10 9.78
C ASP A 298 -9.07 -1.94 10.61
N TRP A 299 -8.01 -1.46 9.94
CA TRP A 299 -6.69 -1.32 10.55
C TRP A 299 -6.68 -0.52 11.84
N LYS A 300 -7.56 0.48 11.95
CA LYS A 300 -7.60 1.32 13.15
C LYS A 300 -8.08 0.53 14.36
N ASP A 301 -9.21 -0.12 14.24
CA ASP A 301 -9.81 -0.86 15.33
C ASP A 301 -8.97 -2.09 15.69
N GLU A 302 -8.34 -2.74 14.70
CA GLU A 302 -7.45 -3.88 14.91
C GLU A 302 -6.11 -3.49 15.57
N LEU A 303 -5.56 -2.32 15.25
CA LEU A 303 -4.27 -1.88 15.77
C LEU A 303 -4.41 -1.12 17.10
N PHE A 304 -5.51 -0.41 17.30
CA PHE A 304 -5.71 0.52 18.42
C PHE A 304 -7.10 0.36 19.06
N PRO A 305 -7.42 -0.82 19.59
CA PRO A 305 -8.75 -1.10 20.14
C PRO A 305 -9.14 -0.18 21.30
N GLU A 306 -8.15 0.37 22.03
CA GLU A 306 -8.37 1.32 23.13
C GLU A 306 -8.37 2.78 22.66
N GLY A 307 -8.13 3.05 21.38
CA GLY A 307 -8.20 4.39 20.80
C GLY A 307 -6.92 5.22 20.85
N ASP A 308 -5.84 4.69 21.38
CA ASP A 308 -4.53 5.36 21.49
C ASP A 308 -3.78 5.39 20.15
N GLU A 309 -4.37 6.03 19.16
CA GLU A 309 -3.75 6.21 17.84
C GLU A 309 -2.51 7.12 17.91
N PRO A 310 -1.41 6.76 17.22
CA PRO A 310 -0.29 7.68 17.07
C PRO A 310 -0.71 8.93 16.29
N PRO A 311 -0.02 10.06 16.52
CA PRO A 311 -0.22 11.22 15.67
C PRO A 311 0.03 10.83 14.20
N PRO A 312 -0.78 11.35 13.25
CA PRO A 312 -0.66 10.97 11.84
C PRO A 312 0.74 11.29 11.31
N ALA A 313 1.24 10.42 10.44
CA ALA A 313 2.50 10.66 9.75
C ALA A 313 2.44 12.00 8.99
N ARG A 314 3.56 12.68 8.86
CA ARG A 314 3.65 13.91 8.05
C ARG A 314 3.25 13.62 6.61
N SER A 315 2.43 14.48 6.03
CA SER A 315 2.08 14.44 4.60
C SER A 315 2.72 15.62 3.86
N ILE A 316 2.91 15.48 2.55
CA ILE A 316 3.53 16.53 1.70
C ILE A 316 2.79 17.88 1.78
N GLY A 317 1.58 17.95 2.34
CA GLY A 317 0.80 19.18 2.48
C GLY A 317 0.91 19.92 3.82
N GLN A 318 1.52 19.33 4.85
CA GLN A 318 1.54 19.90 6.20
C GLN A 318 2.96 20.35 6.58
N GLY A 319 3.34 21.56 6.15
CA GLY A 319 4.46 22.27 6.78
C GLY A 319 5.74 22.48 5.99
N ALA A 320 5.70 22.52 4.66
CA ALA A 320 6.80 23.07 3.87
C ALA A 320 6.40 24.45 3.32
N GLY A 321 6.87 25.52 3.97
CA GLY A 321 7.02 26.79 3.28
C GLY A 321 7.78 26.56 1.98
N ARG A 322 7.28 27.13 0.89
CA ARG A 322 7.78 27.13 -0.49
C ARG A 322 9.26 26.76 -0.64
N GLY A 323 9.54 25.47 -0.83
CA GLY A 323 10.80 24.93 -1.33
C GLY A 323 10.45 23.95 -2.42
N GLN A 324 11.05 24.13 -3.59
CA GLN A 324 10.83 23.44 -4.85
C GLN A 324 10.51 21.95 -4.68
N SER A 325 9.37 21.52 -5.24
CA SER A 325 8.99 20.11 -5.36
C SER A 325 10.03 19.38 -6.23
N ALA A 326 10.92 18.62 -5.59
CA ALA A 326 11.66 17.59 -6.29
C ALA A 326 10.66 16.48 -6.63
N ALA A 327 10.57 16.11 -7.90
CA ALA A 327 9.85 14.91 -8.33
C ALA A 327 10.35 13.69 -7.53
N PRO A 328 9.46 12.74 -7.18
CA PRO A 328 9.87 11.53 -6.49
C PRO A 328 10.97 10.85 -7.32
N GLN A 329 12.17 10.77 -6.76
CA GLN A 329 13.23 9.97 -7.35
C GLN A 329 12.87 8.51 -7.09
N LEU A 330 12.54 7.79 -8.16
CA LEU A 330 12.62 6.34 -8.16
C LEU A 330 14.02 5.98 -7.68
N LEU A 331 14.11 5.21 -6.60
CA LEU A 331 15.38 4.60 -6.20
C LEU A 331 15.85 3.75 -7.39
N ASP A 332 16.91 4.22 -8.04
CA ASP A 332 17.58 3.45 -9.08
C ASP A 332 18.33 2.33 -8.36
N ILE A 333 17.65 1.19 -8.18
CA ILE A 333 18.25 0.00 -7.61
C ILE A 333 19.27 -0.48 -8.65
N PRO A 334 20.59 -0.46 -8.35
CA PRO A 334 21.61 -0.84 -9.32
C PRO A 334 21.32 -2.26 -9.83
N ARG A 335 21.09 -2.41 -11.13
CA ARG A 335 21.01 -3.73 -11.75
C ARG A 335 22.31 -4.45 -11.46
N GLY A 336 22.24 -5.52 -10.66
CA GLY A 336 23.37 -6.36 -10.33
C GLY A 336 24.08 -6.81 -11.62
N ARG A 337 25.39 -6.64 -11.64
CA ARG A 337 26.28 -7.16 -12.69
C ARG A 337 26.43 -8.66 -12.57
#